data_3fad656f5639c84fe0c02b0e2e06aaf0
#
_entry.id   3fad656f5639c84fe0c02b0e2e06aaf0
#
_cell.length_a   1.000
_cell.length_b   1.000
_cell.length_c   1.000
_cell.angle_alpha   90.00
_cell.angle_beta   90.00
_cell.angle_gamma   90.00
#
_symmetry.space_group_name_H-M   'P 1'
#
loop_
_entity.id
_entity.type
_entity.pdbx_description
1 polymer ?
#
loop_
_entity_poly.entity_id
_entity_poly.type
_entity_poly.pdbx_seq_one_letter_code
_entity_poly.pdbx_strand_id
1 'polypeptide(L)'
;MFIFDCEVFAYDWLFVFKDVETGEYTIIHNDNEAVKQFMARSPILGGFNNKHYDNHILKAVLCDADPKQVKEINDFIILKGHNGWENEFLSQYRVYFESFDLMDDCLVGLSLKAIEAHLGIPIEESEVDFDIDRPLTEEELSSTIFYCKYDVDATELLLRLRKIYLQNKMNLGRECGLSASKALYMTNAKLTAAYLKAEQRPHGDEREYQYPKQLLRQYIPDEVFHFFDRLQDLSIPDEEVFSESLDIMVGECPCTIAYGGIHGAIPCYSEETSKDRTIRNKDVASYYPHLMTLMGYCSRNIPSPEVYAETIERRVAAKKAHDGETADALKLVLNTTYGAMLNQYNDLYDPLMGRSVCISGQLFLLELAEHLILECPTLKVIQLNTDGIMVSLDYTDEPKYQEITEEWQVRTGFELEEDFIRKIVQKDVNNYVEVPMKGDPKIKGGLLVRGVLTNTKFELSKFGLRDWPQLKGGAFKINNNANIVAKAIVDRLAYGTPVEQTINDCNEIFEFQMIAKAGGKYSHSFHLVNGEQVPVQKVNRVYAAPFSVEHGCPYGTLYKTHAMKGSTSKISGLPEHCIVDNNNQLTIEAVDKTWYIRLARKYVNDFLGRKGLKRNTRRVNSLKKKCLTLL
;
A
#
# COMPACT_ATOMS: atom_id res chain seq x y z
N MET A 1 13.06 -15.78 -21.54
CA MET A 1 12.74 -14.54 -20.79
C MET A 1 13.95 -14.10 -20.03
N PHE A 2 14.26 -12.81 -20.04
CA PHE A 2 15.45 -12.29 -19.36
C PHE A 2 15.05 -11.24 -18.33
N ILE A 3 15.69 -11.27 -17.17
CA ILE A 3 15.70 -10.15 -16.22
C ILE A 3 16.93 -9.31 -16.53
N PHE A 4 16.80 -8.01 -16.49
CA PHE A 4 17.90 -7.11 -16.82
C PHE A 4 17.90 -5.85 -15.95
N ASP A 5 19.09 -5.28 -15.87
CA ASP A 5 19.37 -4.01 -15.21
C ASP A 5 20.54 -3.32 -15.91
N CYS A 6 20.74 -2.02 -15.70
CA CYS A 6 21.83 -1.28 -16.30
C CYS A 6 22.46 -0.26 -15.37
N GLU A 7 23.77 -0.02 -15.55
CA GLU A 7 24.53 0.99 -14.84
C GLU A 7 25.17 1.97 -15.82
N VAL A 8 25.16 3.25 -15.46
CA VAL A 8 25.65 4.34 -16.35
C VAL A 8 26.59 5.27 -15.60
N PHE A 9 27.80 5.43 -16.15
CA PHE A 9 28.85 6.34 -15.70
C PHE A 9 29.18 7.36 -16.80
N ALA A 10 30.11 8.28 -16.53
CA ALA A 10 30.46 9.32 -17.48
C ALA A 10 31.02 8.77 -18.83
N TYR A 11 31.75 7.65 -18.77
CA TYR A 11 32.41 7.05 -19.95
C TYR A 11 32.04 5.58 -20.15
N ASP A 12 31.24 5.02 -19.26
CA ASP A 12 30.91 3.60 -19.25
C ASP A 12 29.41 3.39 -19.06
N TRP A 13 28.88 2.42 -19.76
CA TRP A 13 27.58 1.83 -19.48
C TRP A 13 27.66 0.30 -19.50
N LEU A 14 26.84 -0.32 -18.68
CA LEU A 14 26.80 -1.76 -18.49
C LEU A 14 25.37 -2.25 -18.54
N PHE A 15 25.12 -3.33 -19.29
CA PHE A 15 23.89 -4.12 -19.19
C PHE A 15 24.20 -5.52 -18.68
N VAL A 16 23.38 -6.00 -17.76
CA VAL A 16 23.37 -7.39 -17.31
C VAL A 16 22.01 -7.98 -17.62
N PHE A 17 21.99 -9.03 -18.42
CA PHE A 17 20.81 -9.82 -18.74
C PHE A 17 20.99 -11.22 -18.13
N LYS A 18 19.97 -11.72 -17.44
CA LYS A 18 19.95 -13.08 -16.90
C LYS A 18 18.78 -13.86 -17.51
N ASP A 19 19.08 -14.99 -18.11
CA ASP A 19 18.04 -15.92 -18.57
C ASP A 19 17.37 -16.61 -17.37
N VAL A 20 16.06 -16.43 -17.25
CA VAL A 20 15.28 -16.98 -16.11
C VAL A 20 15.21 -18.51 -16.13
N GLU A 21 15.36 -19.13 -17.31
CA GLU A 21 15.27 -20.59 -17.48
C GLU A 21 16.61 -21.27 -17.20
N THR A 22 17.69 -20.73 -17.76
CA THR A 22 19.03 -21.33 -17.63
C THR A 22 19.82 -20.79 -16.44
N GLY A 23 19.51 -19.57 -15.98
CA GLY A 23 20.29 -18.83 -14.97
C GLY A 23 21.57 -18.20 -15.51
N GLU A 24 21.84 -18.29 -16.83
CA GLU A 24 23.03 -17.75 -17.45
C GLU A 24 22.96 -16.23 -17.59
N TYR A 25 24.13 -15.58 -17.42
CA TYR A 25 24.25 -14.13 -17.59
C TYR A 25 24.86 -13.78 -18.94
N THR A 26 24.32 -12.76 -19.59
CA THR A 26 24.94 -12.02 -20.68
C THR A 26 25.29 -10.63 -20.17
N ILE A 27 26.58 -10.29 -20.19
CA ILE A 27 27.10 -9.02 -19.69
C ILE A 27 27.64 -8.27 -20.90
N ILE A 28 27.19 -7.03 -21.11
CA ILE A 28 27.61 -6.19 -22.24
C ILE A 28 28.04 -4.83 -21.69
N HIS A 29 29.28 -4.46 -21.99
CA HIS A 29 29.91 -3.21 -21.57
C HIS A 29 30.35 -2.42 -22.79
N ASN A 30 29.86 -1.19 -22.97
CA ASN A 30 30.25 -0.25 -24.04
C ASN A 30 30.24 -0.82 -25.49
N ASP A 31 29.39 -1.83 -25.75
CA ASP A 31 29.32 -2.49 -27.08
C ASP A 31 27.88 -2.46 -27.63
N ASN A 32 27.55 -1.40 -28.38
CA ASN A 32 26.22 -1.22 -28.97
C ASN A 32 25.86 -2.38 -29.92
N GLU A 33 26.83 -2.92 -30.68
CA GLU A 33 26.58 -4.01 -31.63
C GLU A 33 26.24 -5.32 -30.91
N ALA A 34 26.91 -5.63 -29.78
CA ALA A 34 26.56 -6.78 -28.95
C ALA A 34 25.14 -6.66 -28.38
N VAL A 35 24.72 -5.45 -27.97
CA VAL A 35 23.32 -5.20 -27.50
C VAL A 35 22.34 -5.42 -28.66
N LYS A 36 22.60 -4.92 -29.85
CA LYS A 36 21.75 -5.13 -31.05
C LYS A 36 21.64 -6.62 -31.40
N GLN A 37 22.75 -7.37 -31.35
CA GLN A 37 22.77 -8.82 -31.60
C GLN A 37 21.96 -9.58 -30.54
N PHE A 38 22.05 -9.19 -29.28
CA PHE A 38 21.24 -9.75 -28.21
C PHE A 38 19.76 -9.48 -28.46
N MET A 39 19.39 -8.25 -28.76
CA MET A 39 18.01 -7.82 -29.00
C MET A 39 17.41 -8.37 -30.31
N ALA A 40 18.25 -8.73 -31.31
CA ALA A 40 17.79 -9.39 -32.55
C ALA A 40 17.10 -10.76 -32.29
N ARG A 41 17.32 -11.36 -31.12
CA ARG A 41 16.64 -12.59 -30.68
C ARG A 41 15.20 -12.32 -30.21
N SER A 42 14.75 -11.07 -30.19
CA SER A 42 13.44 -10.63 -29.71
C SER A 42 13.13 -11.12 -28.27
N PRO A 43 14.02 -10.89 -27.30
CA PRO A 43 13.80 -11.33 -25.92
C PRO A 43 12.64 -10.59 -25.29
N ILE A 44 11.90 -11.25 -24.38
CA ILE A 44 11.00 -10.58 -23.45
C ILE A 44 11.82 -10.18 -22.23
N LEU A 45 11.87 -8.89 -21.92
CA LEU A 45 12.67 -8.30 -20.86
C LEU A 45 11.79 -7.98 -19.63
N GLY A 46 12.25 -8.37 -18.44
CA GLY A 46 11.70 -7.93 -17.17
C GLY A 46 12.74 -7.14 -16.39
N GLY A 47 12.33 -6.09 -15.71
CA GLY A 47 13.19 -5.29 -14.86
C GLY A 47 12.45 -4.72 -13.65
N PHE A 48 13.11 -3.91 -12.87
CA PHE A 48 12.52 -3.16 -11.77
C PHE A 48 12.65 -1.66 -12.01
N ASN A 49 11.53 -0.96 -12.18
CA ASN A 49 11.48 0.44 -12.62
C ASN A 49 12.01 0.68 -14.04
N ASN A 50 12.19 -0.36 -14.81
CA ASN A 50 12.79 -0.31 -16.13
C ASN A 50 11.97 0.50 -17.15
N LYS A 51 10.67 0.62 -17.00
CA LYS A 51 9.83 1.49 -17.85
C LYS A 51 10.20 2.96 -17.73
N HIS A 52 10.64 3.37 -16.55
CA HIS A 52 10.98 4.76 -16.29
C HIS A 52 12.47 5.07 -16.48
N TYR A 53 13.32 4.04 -16.55
CA TYR A 53 14.76 4.24 -16.66
C TYR A 53 15.43 3.29 -17.67
N ASP A 54 15.66 2.02 -17.34
CA ASP A 54 16.51 1.11 -18.12
C ASP A 54 16.08 0.94 -19.58
N ASN A 55 14.77 0.93 -19.84
CA ASN A 55 14.24 0.88 -21.20
C ASN A 55 14.67 2.09 -22.04
N HIS A 56 14.86 3.24 -21.43
CA HIS A 56 15.31 4.46 -22.11
C HIS A 56 16.81 4.41 -22.40
N ILE A 57 17.60 3.89 -21.47
CA ILE A 57 19.02 3.66 -21.67
C ILE A 57 19.24 2.59 -22.76
N LEU A 58 18.51 1.48 -22.71
CA LEU A 58 18.55 0.45 -23.74
C LEU A 58 18.19 1.00 -25.12
N LYS A 59 17.14 1.82 -25.20
CA LYS A 59 16.75 2.51 -26.44
C LYS A 59 17.87 3.41 -26.98
N ALA A 60 18.55 4.16 -26.10
CA ALA A 60 19.66 5.02 -26.50
C ALA A 60 20.80 4.22 -27.16
N VAL A 61 21.20 3.11 -26.51
CA VAL A 61 22.27 2.22 -27.01
C VAL A 61 21.87 1.56 -28.34
N LEU A 62 20.59 1.13 -28.47
CA LEU A 62 20.07 0.59 -29.75
C LEU A 62 20.05 1.64 -30.88
N CYS A 63 20.05 2.92 -30.54
CA CYS A 63 20.13 4.04 -31.47
C CYS A 63 21.55 4.59 -31.63
N ASP A 64 22.57 3.79 -31.32
CA ASP A 64 24.00 4.13 -31.48
C ASP A 64 24.47 5.31 -30.63
N ALA A 65 23.80 5.61 -29.51
CA ALA A 65 24.32 6.59 -28.58
C ALA A 65 25.70 6.16 -28.06
N ASP A 66 26.65 7.09 -28.03
CA ASP A 66 27.95 6.87 -27.39
C ASP A 66 27.83 6.96 -25.83
N PRO A 67 28.84 6.56 -25.07
CA PRO A 67 28.76 6.57 -23.61
C PRO A 67 28.42 7.95 -23.03
N LYS A 68 28.92 9.03 -23.63
CA LYS A 68 28.64 10.39 -23.19
C LYS A 68 27.17 10.77 -23.41
N GLN A 69 26.61 10.43 -24.56
CA GLN A 69 25.18 10.64 -24.86
C GLN A 69 24.29 9.80 -23.94
N VAL A 70 24.70 8.56 -23.63
CA VAL A 70 24.00 7.71 -22.65
C VAL A 70 24.00 8.37 -21.26
N LYS A 71 25.15 8.93 -20.83
CA LYS A 71 25.24 9.68 -19.56
C LYS A 71 24.36 10.94 -19.57
N GLU A 72 24.33 11.69 -20.66
CA GLU A 72 23.46 12.87 -20.79
C GLU A 72 21.97 12.51 -20.65
N ILE A 73 21.55 11.36 -21.20
CA ILE A 73 20.19 10.82 -21.04
C ILE A 73 19.92 10.37 -19.61
N ASN A 74 20.88 9.66 -19.01
CA ASN A 74 20.82 9.31 -17.59
C ASN A 74 20.60 10.54 -16.70
N ASP A 75 21.41 11.57 -16.87
CA ASP A 75 21.34 12.80 -16.07
C ASP A 75 20.04 13.58 -16.32
N PHE A 76 19.51 13.52 -17.55
CA PHE A 76 18.20 14.08 -17.86
C PHE A 76 17.09 13.39 -17.07
N ILE A 77 17.15 12.07 -16.94
CA ILE A 77 16.12 11.30 -16.20
C ILE A 77 16.36 11.42 -14.69
N ILE A 78 17.57 11.08 -14.21
CA ILE A 78 17.86 10.90 -12.78
C ILE A 78 18.11 12.23 -12.06
N LEU A 79 18.97 13.12 -12.62
CA LEU A 79 19.35 14.35 -11.94
C LEU A 79 18.33 15.47 -12.16
N LYS A 80 17.79 15.60 -13.40
CA LYS A 80 16.81 16.64 -13.71
C LYS A 80 15.36 16.22 -13.45
N GLY A 81 15.12 14.92 -13.25
CA GLY A 81 13.79 14.38 -12.92
C GLY A 81 12.78 14.41 -14.07
N HIS A 82 13.26 14.43 -15.32
CA HIS A 82 12.41 14.39 -16.51
C HIS A 82 12.07 12.94 -16.91
N ASN A 83 10.99 12.78 -17.64
CA ASN A 83 10.67 11.47 -18.20
C ASN A 83 11.54 11.20 -19.45
N GLY A 84 12.01 9.97 -19.62
CA GLY A 84 12.88 9.61 -20.73
C GLY A 84 12.26 9.85 -22.12
N TRP A 85 10.93 9.76 -22.26
CA TRP A 85 10.24 10.06 -23.53
C TRP A 85 10.24 11.54 -23.92
N GLU A 86 10.55 12.45 -22.99
CA GLU A 86 10.69 13.90 -23.25
C GLU A 86 12.08 14.25 -23.79
N ASN A 87 13.02 13.30 -23.78
CA ASN A 87 14.38 13.52 -24.27
C ASN A 87 14.40 13.69 -25.80
N GLU A 88 15.05 14.76 -26.29
CA GLU A 88 15.10 15.10 -27.71
C GLU A 88 15.75 14.02 -28.57
N PHE A 89 16.86 13.42 -28.12
CA PHE A 89 17.51 12.32 -28.84
C PHE A 89 16.58 11.12 -28.94
N LEU A 90 16.02 10.65 -27.83
CA LEU A 90 15.15 9.47 -27.81
C LEU A 90 13.84 9.67 -28.60
N SER A 91 13.31 10.91 -28.66
CA SER A 91 12.06 11.21 -29.37
C SER A 91 12.16 11.05 -30.88
N GLN A 92 13.38 11.14 -31.45
CA GLN A 92 13.64 11.02 -32.89
C GLN A 92 13.53 9.58 -33.40
N TYR A 93 13.63 8.57 -32.50
CA TYR A 93 13.69 7.17 -32.90
C TYR A 93 12.43 6.40 -32.40
N ARG A 94 11.99 5.48 -33.26
CA ARG A 94 10.94 4.51 -32.91
C ARG A 94 11.60 3.14 -32.78
N VAL A 95 11.96 2.77 -31.53
CA VAL A 95 12.48 1.44 -31.23
C VAL A 95 11.43 0.70 -30.42
N TYR A 96 11.15 -0.54 -30.76
CA TYR A 96 10.17 -1.38 -30.12
C TYR A 96 10.81 -2.68 -29.65
N PHE A 97 10.59 -3.02 -28.39
CA PHE A 97 10.95 -4.29 -27.80
C PHE A 97 9.94 -4.65 -26.70
N GLU A 98 9.82 -5.93 -26.42
CA GLU A 98 8.87 -6.40 -25.41
C GLU A 98 9.49 -6.33 -24.01
N SER A 99 8.86 -5.57 -23.13
CA SER A 99 9.30 -5.48 -21.73
C SER A 99 8.12 -5.40 -20.76
N PHE A 100 8.35 -5.75 -19.50
CA PHE A 100 7.43 -5.52 -18.40
C PHE A 100 8.21 -5.07 -17.16
N ASP A 101 7.52 -4.43 -16.23
CA ASP A 101 8.12 -3.84 -15.05
C ASP A 101 7.57 -4.52 -13.78
N LEU A 102 8.47 -5.07 -12.98
CA LEU A 102 8.11 -5.72 -11.72
C LEU A 102 7.76 -4.72 -10.60
N MET A 103 8.08 -3.44 -10.79
CA MET A 103 7.63 -2.38 -9.90
C MET A 103 6.16 -1.99 -10.16
N ASP A 104 5.63 -2.25 -11.34
CA ASP A 104 4.23 -1.96 -11.68
C ASP A 104 3.29 -2.59 -10.66
N ASP A 105 2.26 -1.82 -10.27
CA ASP A 105 1.26 -2.22 -9.31
C ASP A 105 1.81 -2.52 -7.89
N CYS A 106 3.08 -2.18 -7.62
CA CYS A 106 3.63 -2.11 -6.26
C CYS A 106 3.23 -0.81 -5.57
N LEU A 107 3.44 -0.75 -4.25
CA LEU A 107 3.23 0.49 -3.51
C LEU A 107 4.20 1.58 -3.98
N VAL A 108 3.67 2.78 -4.16
CA VAL A 108 4.46 3.96 -4.53
C VAL A 108 5.58 4.21 -3.51
N GLY A 109 6.79 4.41 -4.02
CA GLY A 109 7.97 4.70 -3.19
C GLY A 109 8.67 3.50 -2.57
N LEU A 110 8.35 2.28 -3.00
CA LEU A 110 9.07 1.07 -2.62
C LEU A 110 10.23 0.83 -3.61
N SER A 111 11.46 1.04 -3.18
CA SER A 111 12.67 0.74 -3.98
C SER A 111 13.05 -0.73 -3.89
N LEU A 112 13.84 -1.25 -4.84
CA LEU A 112 14.35 -2.62 -4.83
C LEU A 112 15.10 -2.90 -3.53
N LYS A 113 15.99 -2.00 -3.09
CA LYS A 113 16.74 -2.10 -1.83
C LYS A 113 15.84 -2.17 -0.58
N ALA A 114 14.69 -1.51 -0.63
CA ALA A 114 13.70 -1.63 0.44
C ALA A 114 12.99 -2.99 0.41
N ILE A 115 12.76 -3.56 -0.76
CA ILE A 115 12.21 -4.92 -0.92
C ILE A 115 13.22 -5.95 -0.40
N GLU A 116 14.50 -5.83 -0.75
CA GLU A 116 15.59 -6.67 -0.22
C GLU A 116 15.60 -6.68 1.31
N ALA A 117 15.53 -5.48 1.91
CA ALA A 117 15.45 -5.34 3.36
C ALA A 117 14.23 -6.05 3.95
N HIS A 118 13.05 -5.90 3.36
CA HIS A 118 11.82 -6.54 3.82
C HIS A 118 11.84 -8.07 3.63
N LEU A 119 12.51 -8.56 2.60
CA LEU A 119 12.67 -9.98 2.35
C LEU A 119 13.73 -10.63 3.26
N GLY A 120 14.51 -9.83 4.00
CA GLY A 120 15.57 -10.34 4.89
C GLY A 120 16.80 -10.83 4.15
N ILE A 121 16.97 -10.49 2.87
CA ILE A 121 18.21 -10.72 2.13
C ILE A 121 19.19 -9.56 2.38
N PRO A 122 20.51 -9.73 2.12
CA PRO A 122 21.46 -8.63 2.19
C PRO A 122 20.99 -7.41 1.41
N ILE A 123 21.41 -6.23 1.81
CA ILE A 123 21.12 -4.96 1.12
C ILE A 123 22.43 -4.47 0.56
N GLU A 124 22.62 -4.60 -0.75
CA GLU A 124 23.84 -4.20 -1.42
C GLU A 124 23.62 -2.87 -2.17
N GLU A 125 24.52 -1.91 -2.00
CA GLU A 125 24.61 -0.69 -2.81
C GLU A 125 25.98 -0.64 -3.48
N SER A 126 26.08 0.06 -4.63
CA SER A 126 27.33 0.20 -5.36
C SER A 126 28.40 0.86 -4.49
N GLU A 127 29.60 0.27 -4.45
CA GLU A 127 30.79 0.86 -3.85
C GLU A 127 31.46 1.86 -4.80
N VAL A 128 31.14 1.80 -6.11
CA VAL A 128 31.68 2.69 -7.13
C VAL A 128 30.83 3.94 -7.23
N ASP A 129 31.47 5.10 -7.14
CA ASP A 129 30.80 6.40 -7.25
C ASP A 129 30.33 6.64 -8.69
N PHE A 130 29.05 6.89 -8.88
CA PHE A 130 28.43 7.17 -10.18
C PHE A 130 28.84 8.53 -10.79
N ASP A 131 29.45 9.40 -9.98
CA ASP A 131 29.93 10.72 -10.41
C ASP A 131 31.41 10.71 -10.87
N ILE A 132 32.03 9.54 -11.03
CA ILE A 132 33.38 9.41 -11.57
C ILE A 132 33.47 9.99 -12.97
N ASP A 133 34.35 11.00 -13.17
CA ASP A 133 34.58 11.67 -14.46
C ASP A 133 35.86 11.11 -15.15
N ARG A 134 35.94 9.82 -15.32
CA ARG A 134 36.93 9.05 -16.06
C ARG A 134 36.39 7.65 -16.35
N PRO A 135 36.99 6.91 -17.30
CA PRO A 135 36.68 5.51 -17.48
C PRO A 135 36.89 4.69 -16.19
N LEU A 136 36.07 3.67 -15.98
CA LEU A 136 36.19 2.75 -14.87
C LEU A 136 37.49 1.94 -14.97
N THR A 137 38.12 1.68 -13.85
CA THR A 137 39.21 0.69 -13.77
C THR A 137 38.66 -0.74 -13.89
N GLU A 138 39.49 -1.73 -14.14
CA GLU A 138 39.08 -3.14 -14.19
C GLU A 138 38.44 -3.60 -12.85
N GLU A 139 38.96 -3.11 -11.72
CA GLU A 139 38.44 -3.42 -10.39
C GLU A 139 37.07 -2.79 -10.18
N GLU A 140 36.91 -1.51 -10.55
CA GLU A 140 35.63 -0.80 -10.47
C GLU A 140 34.58 -1.42 -11.41
N LEU A 141 34.98 -1.78 -12.63
CA LEU A 141 34.09 -2.49 -13.56
C LEU A 141 33.66 -3.86 -13.00
N SER A 142 34.56 -4.60 -12.41
CA SER A 142 34.27 -5.90 -11.78
C SER A 142 33.31 -5.74 -10.61
N SER A 143 33.50 -4.71 -9.77
CA SER A 143 32.59 -4.38 -8.66
C SER A 143 31.20 -3.96 -9.18
N THR A 144 31.15 -3.14 -10.24
CA THR A 144 29.89 -2.73 -10.88
C THR A 144 29.15 -3.92 -11.48
N ILE A 145 29.85 -4.83 -12.15
CA ILE A 145 29.25 -6.07 -12.67
C ILE A 145 28.65 -6.92 -11.54
N PHE A 146 29.39 -7.07 -10.44
CA PHE A 146 28.89 -7.81 -9.26
C PHE A 146 27.61 -7.17 -8.72
N TYR A 147 27.60 -5.85 -8.54
CA TYR A 147 26.46 -5.09 -8.04
C TYR A 147 25.24 -5.21 -8.97
N CYS A 148 25.40 -4.96 -10.26
CA CYS A 148 24.33 -5.07 -11.24
C CYS A 148 23.76 -6.51 -11.32
N LYS A 149 24.62 -7.54 -11.21
CA LYS A 149 24.16 -8.94 -11.10
C LYS A 149 23.31 -9.16 -9.85
N TYR A 150 23.69 -8.55 -8.73
CA TYR A 150 22.93 -8.67 -7.49
C TYR A 150 21.53 -8.07 -7.64
N ASP A 151 21.40 -6.90 -8.28
CA ASP A 151 20.10 -6.27 -8.57
C ASP A 151 19.24 -7.09 -9.53
N VAL A 152 19.86 -7.70 -10.54
CA VAL A 152 19.19 -8.66 -11.43
C VAL A 152 18.70 -9.89 -10.67
N ASP A 153 19.49 -10.44 -9.75
CA ASP A 153 19.11 -11.60 -8.92
C ASP A 153 17.97 -11.25 -7.94
N ALA A 154 18.01 -10.09 -7.31
CA ALA A 154 16.95 -9.59 -6.45
C ALA A 154 15.65 -9.36 -7.25
N THR A 155 15.76 -8.87 -8.48
CA THR A 155 14.64 -8.68 -9.40
C THR A 155 14.07 -10.03 -9.89
N GLU A 156 14.91 -11.03 -10.16
CA GLU A 156 14.45 -12.39 -10.47
C GLU A 156 13.74 -13.03 -9.27
N LEU A 157 14.26 -12.84 -8.05
CA LEU A 157 13.57 -13.29 -6.84
C LEU A 157 12.17 -12.68 -6.76
N LEU A 158 12.03 -11.37 -7.04
CA LEU A 158 10.75 -10.68 -7.07
C LEU A 158 9.82 -11.25 -8.16
N LEU A 159 10.34 -11.57 -9.35
CA LEU A 159 9.59 -12.26 -10.41
C LEU A 159 8.99 -13.59 -9.89
N ARG A 160 9.81 -14.41 -9.22
CA ARG A 160 9.37 -15.69 -8.65
C ARG A 160 8.31 -15.51 -7.58
N LEU A 161 8.47 -14.52 -6.70
CA LEU A 161 7.53 -14.20 -5.64
C LEU A 161 6.19 -13.67 -6.20
N ARG A 162 6.21 -12.98 -7.33
CA ARG A 162 5.03 -12.45 -8.02
C ARG A 162 4.44 -13.38 -9.09
N LYS A 163 4.94 -14.61 -9.22
CA LYS A 163 4.55 -15.53 -10.28
C LYS A 163 3.03 -15.68 -10.45
N ILE A 164 2.30 -15.92 -9.36
CA ILE A 164 0.85 -16.09 -9.39
C ILE A 164 0.15 -14.81 -9.87
N TYR A 165 0.59 -13.65 -9.35
CA TYR A 165 0.06 -12.36 -9.75
C TYR A 165 0.27 -12.08 -11.25
N LEU A 166 1.46 -12.32 -11.76
CA LEU A 166 1.79 -12.14 -13.18
C LEU A 166 1.02 -13.13 -14.06
N GLN A 167 0.86 -14.37 -13.60
CA GLN A 167 0.05 -15.37 -14.29
C GLN A 167 -1.42 -14.92 -14.40
N ASN A 168 -1.99 -14.35 -13.34
CA ASN A 168 -3.34 -13.80 -13.35
C ASN A 168 -3.49 -12.64 -14.36
N LYS A 169 -2.47 -11.75 -14.46
CA LYS A 169 -2.46 -10.70 -15.50
C LYS A 169 -2.42 -11.29 -16.91
N MET A 170 -1.58 -12.29 -17.15
CA MET A 170 -1.49 -12.96 -18.46
C MET A 170 -2.79 -13.68 -18.84
N ASN A 171 -3.45 -14.34 -17.88
CA ASN A 171 -4.72 -15.00 -18.09
C ASN A 171 -5.82 -13.98 -18.45
N LEU A 172 -5.90 -12.89 -17.69
CA LEU A 172 -6.83 -11.81 -17.98
C LEU A 172 -6.54 -11.16 -19.36
N GLY A 173 -5.26 -10.96 -19.69
CA GLY A 173 -4.85 -10.46 -21.00
C GLY A 173 -5.27 -11.39 -22.14
N ARG A 174 -5.18 -12.71 -21.94
CA ARG A 174 -5.62 -13.69 -22.95
C ARG A 174 -7.13 -13.62 -23.19
N GLU A 175 -7.95 -13.39 -22.17
CA GLU A 175 -9.38 -13.13 -22.32
C GLU A 175 -9.65 -11.85 -23.15
N CYS A 176 -8.74 -10.89 -23.10
CA CYS A 176 -8.79 -9.67 -23.91
C CYS A 176 -8.19 -9.82 -25.32
N GLY A 177 -7.71 -11.01 -25.70
CA GLY A 177 -7.01 -11.24 -26.97
C GLY A 177 -5.62 -10.60 -27.04
N LEU A 178 -4.98 -10.32 -25.92
CA LEU A 178 -3.65 -9.72 -25.83
C LEU A 178 -2.56 -10.79 -25.71
N SER A 179 -1.35 -10.47 -26.22
CA SER A 179 -0.17 -11.28 -25.92
C SER A 179 0.20 -11.20 -24.43
N ALA A 180 0.90 -12.21 -23.91
CA ALA A 180 1.35 -12.24 -22.52
C ALA A 180 2.22 -11.00 -22.17
N SER A 181 3.18 -10.64 -23.05
CA SER A 181 4.03 -9.47 -22.88
C SER A 181 3.23 -8.17 -22.83
N LYS A 182 2.25 -8.00 -23.72
CA LYS A 182 1.38 -6.83 -23.71
C LYS A 182 0.53 -6.74 -22.45
N ALA A 183 -0.01 -7.87 -21.97
CA ALA A 183 -0.76 -7.91 -20.71
C ALA A 183 0.12 -7.53 -19.50
N LEU A 184 1.36 -8.04 -19.45
CA LEU A 184 2.32 -7.71 -18.38
C LEU A 184 2.77 -6.25 -18.45
N TYR A 185 2.91 -5.68 -19.65
CA TYR A 185 3.27 -4.28 -19.84
C TYR A 185 2.19 -3.32 -19.35
N MET A 186 0.90 -3.68 -19.44
CA MET A 186 -0.21 -2.83 -19.02
C MET A 186 -0.31 -2.74 -17.51
N THR A 187 -0.69 -1.57 -16.99
CA THR A 187 -1.12 -1.46 -15.59
C THR A 187 -2.43 -2.20 -15.37
N ASN A 188 -2.74 -2.57 -14.12
CA ASN A 188 -4.01 -3.20 -13.77
C ASN A 188 -5.22 -2.38 -14.25
N ALA A 189 -5.14 -1.06 -14.11
CA ALA A 189 -6.22 -0.17 -14.54
C ALA A 189 -6.45 -0.19 -16.07
N LYS A 190 -5.38 -0.22 -16.87
CA LYS A 190 -5.49 -0.37 -18.32
C LYS A 190 -5.97 -1.74 -18.74
N LEU A 191 -5.50 -2.80 -18.09
CA LEU A 191 -5.93 -4.17 -18.36
C LEU A 191 -7.42 -4.36 -18.01
N THR A 192 -7.86 -3.78 -16.89
CA THR A 192 -9.27 -3.76 -16.48
C THR A 192 -10.15 -3.03 -17.51
N ALA A 193 -9.71 -1.87 -17.98
CA ALA A 193 -10.43 -1.13 -19.04
C ALA A 193 -10.55 -1.95 -20.33
N ALA A 194 -9.46 -2.63 -20.74
CA ALA A 194 -9.48 -3.51 -21.91
C ALA A 194 -10.43 -4.70 -21.72
N TYR A 195 -10.44 -5.33 -20.54
CA TYR A 195 -11.34 -6.43 -20.21
C TYR A 195 -12.81 -6.01 -20.28
N LEU A 196 -13.14 -4.85 -19.73
CA LEU A 196 -14.48 -4.26 -19.75
C LEU A 196 -14.81 -3.57 -21.09
N LYS A 197 -13.89 -3.57 -22.06
CA LYS A 197 -14.04 -2.93 -23.38
C LYS A 197 -14.42 -1.45 -23.27
N ALA A 198 -13.86 -0.75 -22.28
CA ALA A 198 -14.14 0.65 -22.04
C ALA A 198 -13.55 1.54 -23.14
N GLU A 199 -14.32 2.54 -23.53
CA GLU A 199 -13.91 3.59 -24.47
C GLU A 199 -14.16 4.96 -23.83
N GLN A 200 -13.09 5.70 -23.61
CA GLN A 200 -13.20 7.02 -22.95
C GLN A 200 -14.08 7.96 -23.78
N ARG A 201 -15.06 8.55 -23.11
CA ARG A 201 -15.99 9.53 -23.67
C ARG A 201 -16.02 10.78 -22.78
N PRO A 202 -16.17 11.99 -23.37
CA PRO A 202 -16.37 13.20 -22.59
C PRO A 202 -17.76 13.18 -21.95
N HIS A 203 -17.83 13.50 -20.66
CA HIS A 203 -19.07 13.71 -19.91
C HIS A 203 -19.09 15.17 -19.44
N GLY A 204 -20.24 15.84 -19.50
CA GLY A 204 -20.40 17.23 -19.08
C GLY A 204 -21.16 17.42 -17.76
N ASP A 205 -21.47 16.33 -17.05
CA ASP A 205 -22.37 16.26 -15.90
C ASP A 205 -21.66 15.80 -14.61
N GLU A 206 -20.39 16.07 -14.46
CA GLU A 206 -19.51 15.50 -13.44
C GLU A 206 -19.94 15.78 -11.99
N ARG A 207 -20.83 16.74 -11.76
CA ARG A 207 -21.37 17.15 -10.46
C ARG A 207 -22.87 16.89 -10.30
N GLU A 208 -23.55 16.32 -11.28
CA GLU A 208 -25.01 16.09 -11.27
C GLU A 208 -25.42 14.83 -10.49
N TYR A 209 -24.89 14.69 -9.27
CA TYR A 209 -25.19 13.56 -8.39
C TYR A 209 -26.69 13.50 -8.04
N GLN A 210 -27.25 12.29 -8.04
CA GLN A 210 -28.63 12.02 -7.66
C GLN A 210 -28.69 10.97 -6.56
N TYR A 211 -29.50 11.26 -5.53
CA TYR A 211 -29.68 10.33 -4.41
C TYR A 211 -30.41 9.07 -4.83
N PRO A 212 -29.97 7.87 -4.36
CA PRO A 212 -30.65 6.62 -4.64
C PRO A 212 -32.11 6.62 -4.16
N LYS A 213 -33.01 6.02 -4.93
CA LYS A 213 -34.44 5.92 -4.57
C LYS A 213 -34.68 5.01 -3.35
N GLN A 214 -33.78 4.05 -3.14
CA GLN A 214 -33.82 3.10 -2.02
C GLN A 214 -33.43 3.71 -0.68
N LEU A 215 -32.85 4.92 -0.67
CA LEU A 215 -32.36 5.59 0.53
C LEU A 215 -33.54 6.14 1.37
N LEU A 216 -33.59 5.78 2.64
CA LEU A 216 -34.58 6.31 3.59
C LEU A 216 -34.05 7.60 4.23
N ARG A 217 -34.35 8.72 3.57
CA ARG A 217 -33.83 10.05 3.93
C ARG A 217 -34.20 10.51 5.34
N GLN A 218 -35.29 10.01 5.91
CA GLN A 218 -35.79 10.40 7.24
C GLN A 218 -34.84 10.00 8.38
N TYR A 219 -33.89 9.08 8.15
CA TYR A 219 -32.90 8.68 9.15
C TYR A 219 -31.58 9.46 9.03
N ILE A 220 -31.39 10.23 7.97
CA ILE A 220 -30.13 10.94 7.73
C ILE A 220 -30.31 12.42 8.11
N PRO A 221 -29.37 13.00 8.90
CA PRO A 221 -29.44 14.43 9.25
C PRO A 221 -29.41 15.35 8.01
N ASP A 222 -30.23 16.40 8.02
CA ASP A 222 -30.33 17.36 6.91
C ASP A 222 -28.99 18.01 6.55
N GLU A 223 -28.12 18.22 7.52
CA GLU A 223 -26.77 18.79 7.30
C GLU A 223 -25.92 17.95 6.35
N VAL A 224 -26.13 16.63 6.31
CA VAL A 224 -25.44 15.71 5.40
C VAL A 224 -25.92 15.93 3.95
N PHE A 225 -27.21 16.12 3.76
CA PHE A 225 -27.75 16.48 2.43
C PHE A 225 -27.28 17.86 1.99
N HIS A 226 -27.30 18.86 2.87
CA HIS A 226 -26.78 20.19 2.57
C HIS A 226 -25.28 20.14 2.17
N PHE A 227 -24.49 19.26 2.80
CA PHE A 227 -23.08 19.08 2.45
C PHE A 227 -22.93 18.52 1.02
N PHE A 228 -23.67 17.48 0.64
CA PHE A 228 -23.57 16.91 -0.70
C PHE A 228 -24.25 17.74 -1.78
N ASP A 229 -25.33 18.48 -1.46
CA ASP A 229 -26.02 19.37 -2.41
C ASP A 229 -25.11 20.51 -2.90
N ARG A 230 -24.06 20.87 -2.15
CA ARG A 230 -23.01 21.82 -2.60
C ARG A 230 -22.28 21.38 -3.87
N LEU A 231 -22.28 20.08 -4.21
CA LEU A 231 -21.77 19.60 -5.49
C LEU A 231 -22.43 20.29 -6.69
N GLN A 232 -23.71 20.64 -6.58
CA GLN A 232 -24.48 21.23 -7.67
C GLN A 232 -24.21 22.72 -7.86
N ASP A 233 -23.52 23.37 -6.91
CA ASP A 233 -23.09 24.76 -7.03
C ASP A 233 -21.79 24.85 -7.85
N LEU A 234 -21.93 25.06 -9.16
CA LEU A 234 -20.81 25.18 -10.09
C LEU A 234 -19.98 26.46 -9.89
N SER A 235 -20.41 27.39 -9.03
CA SER A 235 -19.61 28.57 -8.67
C SER A 235 -18.44 28.22 -7.74
N ILE A 236 -18.50 27.08 -7.05
CA ILE A 236 -17.43 26.57 -6.19
C ILE A 236 -16.44 25.75 -7.05
N PRO A 237 -15.13 26.08 -7.06
CA PRO A 237 -14.12 25.31 -7.78
C PRO A 237 -14.04 23.84 -7.31
N ASP A 238 -13.70 22.91 -8.23
CA ASP A 238 -13.58 21.48 -7.93
C ASP A 238 -12.60 21.22 -6.79
N GLU A 239 -11.43 21.87 -6.81
CA GLU A 239 -10.40 21.71 -5.78
C GLU A 239 -10.92 22.09 -4.39
N GLU A 240 -11.81 23.08 -4.30
CA GLU A 240 -12.41 23.53 -3.05
C GLU A 240 -13.48 22.53 -2.58
N VAL A 241 -14.49 22.23 -3.40
CA VAL A 241 -15.61 21.36 -3.00
C VAL A 241 -15.13 19.96 -2.62
N PHE A 242 -14.21 19.37 -3.39
CA PHE A 242 -13.71 18.01 -3.11
C PHE A 242 -12.67 17.92 -1.98
N SER A 243 -12.14 19.05 -1.50
CA SER A 243 -11.27 19.09 -0.31
C SER A 243 -12.04 19.21 1.00
N GLU A 244 -13.34 19.49 0.95
CA GLU A 244 -14.17 19.67 2.14
C GLU A 244 -14.51 18.35 2.83
N SER A 245 -14.82 18.46 4.12
CA SER A 245 -15.35 17.38 4.94
C SER A 245 -16.32 17.91 5.99
N LEU A 246 -17.28 17.06 6.37
CA LEU A 246 -18.26 17.34 7.41
C LEU A 246 -18.02 16.41 8.60
N ASP A 247 -17.80 16.99 9.79
CA ASP A 247 -17.72 16.24 11.04
C ASP A 247 -19.11 16.14 11.69
N ILE A 248 -19.58 14.92 11.95
CA ILE A 248 -20.87 14.62 12.57
C ILE A 248 -20.70 13.65 13.74
N MET A 249 -21.74 13.54 14.57
CA MET A 249 -21.84 12.50 15.60
C MET A 249 -22.88 11.47 15.17
N VAL A 250 -22.50 10.19 15.13
CA VAL A 250 -23.41 9.05 14.91
C VAL A 250 -23.56 8.35 16.24
N GLY A 251 -24.59 8.68 17.00
CA GLY A 251 -24.67 8.38 18.41
C GLY A 251 -23.48 8.97 19.20
N GLU A 252 -22.69 8.12 19.87
CA GLU A 252 -21.46 8.54 20.57
C GLU A 252 -20.20 8.50 19.66
N CYS A 253 -20.30 8.03 18.43
CA CYS A 253 -19.19 7.85 17.51
C CYS A 253 -18.93 9.13 16.70
N PRO A 254 -17.79 9.82 16.88
CA PRO A 254 -17.42 10.95 16.03
C PRO A 254 -17.01 10.45 14.65
N CYS A 255 -17.70 10.91 13.62
CA CYS A 255 -17.50 10.55 12.23
C CYS A 255 -17.14 11.76 11.38
N THR A 256 -16.36 11.54 10.33
CA THR A 256 -16.07 12.52 9.28
C THR A 256 -16.61 11.99 7.96
N ILE A 257 -17.43 12.76 7.29
CA ILE A 257 -17.95 12.53 5.95
C ILE A 257 -17.12 13.35 4.96
N ALA A 258 -16.74 12.73 3.86
CA ALA A 258 -16.06 13.39 2.74
C ALA A 258 -16.51 12.75 1.42
N TYR A 259 -16.08 13.28 0.27
CA TYR A 259 -16.48 12.73 -1.03
C TYR A 259 -15.88 11.33 -1.33
N GLY A 260 -14.96 10.85 -0.51
CA GLY A 260 -14.36 9.52 -0.61
C GLY A 260 -14.97 8.46 0.31
N GLY A 261 -15.78 8.85 1.31
CA GLY A 261 -16.39 7.93 2.26
C GLY A 261 -16.59 8.51 3.66
N ILE A 262 -17.22 7.73 4.53
CA ILE A 262 -17.43 8.04 5.94
C ILE A 262 -16.46 7.23 6.80
N HIS A 263 -15.87 7.88 7.81
CA HIS A 263 -14.98 7.23 8.77
C HIS A 263 -15.19 7.79 10.17
N GLY A 264 -15.41 6.90 11.13
CA GLY A 264 -15.56 7.29 12.52
C GLY A 264 -15.26 6.15 13.49
N ALA A 265 -14.80 6.49 14.68
CA ALA A 265 -14.64 5.55 15.80
C ALA A 265 -14.65 6.29 17.13
N ILE A 266 -15.17 5.66 18.18
CA ILE A 266 -15.03 6.18 19.55
C ILE A 266 -13.54 6.15 19.93
N PRO A 267 -12.90 7.29 20.23
CA PRO A 267 -11.47 7.33 20.47
C PRO A 267 -11.06 6.65 21.78
N CYS A 268 -9.94 5.90 21.76
CA CYS A 268 -9.37 5.21 22.91
C CYS A 268 -10.38 4.31 23.64
N TYR A 269 -11.17 3.56 22.88
CA TYR A 269 -12.25 2.73 23.37
C TYR A 269 -11.83 1.27 23.51
N SER A 270 -12.37 0.59 24.53
CA SER A 270 -12.22 -0.85 24.70
C SER A 270 -13.50 -1.45 25.30
N GLU A 271 -14.00 -2.51 24.66
CA GLU A 271 -15.15 -3.27 25.13
C GLU A 271 -14.94 -4.76 24.90
N GLU A 272 -15.53 -5.59 25.76
CA GLU A 272 -15.52 -7.04 25.64
C GLU A 272 -16.96 -7.57 25.79
N THR A 273 -17.34 -8.48 24.90
CA THR A 273 -18.64 -9.17 24.95
C THR A 273 -18.84 -9.84 26.32
N SER A 274 -20.02 -9.67 26.88
CA SER A 274 -20.42 -10.23 28.17
C SER A 274 -21.61 -11.19 28.02
N LYS A 275 -22.12 -11.69 29.13
CA LYS A 275 -23.36 -12.52 29.13
C LYS A 275 -24.62 -11.73 28.76
N ASP A 276 -24.61 -10.40 28.91
CA ASP A 276 -25.78 -9.55 28.70
C ASP A 276 -25.64 -8.70 27.41
N ARG A 277 -24.40 -8.54 26.88
CA ARG A 277 -24.10 -7.61 25.81
C ARG A 277 -23.15 -8.23 24.77
N THR A 278 -23.41 -8.02 23.51
CA THR A 278 -22.62 -8.52 22.37
C THR A 278 -22.02 -7.39 21.56
N ILE A 279 -20.90 -7.69 20.86
CA ILE A 279 -20.27 -6.80 19.87
C ILE A 279 -20.40 -7.48 18.52
N ARG A 280 -20.89 -6.74 17.53
CA ARG A 280 -21.13 -7.18 16.17
C ARG A 280 -20.40 -6.27 15.18
N ASN A 281 -19.77 -6.85 14.20
CA ASN A 281 -19.26 -6.12 13.04
C ASN A 281 -20.01 -6.61 11.79
N LYS A 282 -20.67 -5.70 11.07
CA LYS A 282 -21.31 -6.00 9.80
C LYS A 282 -20.61 -5.23 8.69
N ASP A 283 -20.07 -5.97 7.73
CA ASP A 283 -19.44 -5.42 6.52
C ASP A 283 -20.32 -5.75 5.30
N VAL A 284 -20.47 -4.81 4.38
CA VAL A 284 -21.23 -5.06 3.15
C VAL A 284 -20.38 -5.87 2.17
N ALA A 285 -20.86 -7.05 1.80
CA ALA A 285 -20.18 -7.94 0.88
C ALA A 285 -19.95 -7.27 -0.48
N SER A 286 -18.69 -7.18 -0.93
CA SER A 286 -18.33 -6.58 -2.22
C SER A 286 -19.02 -5.24 -2.49
N TYR A 287 -19.02 -4.33 -1.52
CA TYR A 287 -19.85 -3.14 -1.49
C TYR A 287 -19.78 -2.29 -2.76
N TYR A 288 -18.60 -1.83 -3.16
CA TYR A 288 -18.44 -1.00 -4.35
C TYR A 288 -18.87 -1.68 -5.64
N PRO A 289 -18.50 -2.96 -5.89
CA PRO A 289 -19.07 -3.71 -7.00
C PRO A 289 -20.61 -3.77 -7.01
N HIS A 290 -21.24 -3.99 -5.87
CA HIS A 290 -22.71 -4.01 -5.79
C HIS A 290 -23.33 -2.63 -5.95
N LEU A 291 -22.75 -1.55 -5.42
CA LEU A 291 -23.17 -0.19 -5.72
C LEU A 291 -23.14 0.11 -7.23
N MET A 292 -22.07 -0.32 -7.92
CA MET A 292 -21.95 -0.13 -9.36
C MET A 292 -23.04 -0.89 -10.14
N THR A 293 -23.38 -2.11 -9.73
CA THR A 293 -24.37 -2.91 -10.45
C THR A 293 -25.81 -2.60 -10.05
N LEU A 294 -26.10 -2.59 -8.73
CA LEU A 294 -27.48 -2.44 -8.24
C LEU A 294 -28.01 -1.00 -8.35
N MET A 295 -27.13 -0.01 -8.21
CA MET A 295 -27.50 1.41 -8.31
C MET A 295 -27.21 1.99 -9.70
N GLY A 296 -26.62 1.23 -10.62
CA GLY A 296 -26.32 1.67 -11.97
C GLY A 296 -25.12 2.62 -12.07
N TYR A 297 -24.15 2.51 -11.15
CA TYR A 297 -22.97 3.37 -11.11
C TYR A 297 -21.75 2.78 -11.82
N CYS A 298 -21.93 1.80 -12.71
CA CYS A 298 -20.86 1.41 -13.61
C CYS A 298 -20.43 2.59 -14.50
N SER A 299 -19.15 2.64 -14.86
CA SER A 299 -18.69 3.66 -15.81
C SER A 299 -19.52 3.62 -17.10
N ARG A 300 -20.01 4.77 -17.54
CA ARG A 300 -20.77 4.94 -18.80
C ARG A 300 -19.90 4.74 -20.05
N ASN A 301 -18.58 4.59 -19.84
CA ASN A 301 -17.61 4.24 -20.88
C ASN A 301 -17.58 2.74 -21.19
N ILE A 302 -18.22 1.91 -20.36
CA ILE A 302 -18.39 0.47 -20.62
C ILE A 302 -19.57 0.28 -21.57
N PRO A 303 -19.41 -0.46 -22.71
CA PRO A 303 -20.48 -0.63 -23.67
C PRO A 303 -21.69 -1.39 -23.11
N SER A 304 -21.45 -2.32 -22.17
CA SER A 304 -22.48 -3.12 -21.52
C SER A 304 -22.14 -3.30 -20.03
N PRO A 305 -22.91 -2.67 -19.12
CA PRO A 305 -22.75 -2.86 -17.68
C PRO A 305 -22.93 -4.31 -17.21
N GLU A 306 -23.64 -5.13 -17.97
CA GLU A 306 -23.88 -6.55 -17.71
C GLU A 306 -22.55 -7.33 -17.64
N VAL A 307 -21.55 -6.95 -18.44
CA VAL A 307 -20.20 -7.59 -18.39
C VAL A 307 -19.58 -7.47 -17.00
N TYR A 308 -19.82 -6.35 -16.31
CA TYR A 308 -19.32 -6.17 -14.94
C TYR A 308 -20.09 -7.04 -13.94
N ALA A 309 -21.41 -7.15 -14.08
CA ALA A 309 -22.25 -8.03 -13.25
C ALA A 309 -21.87 -9.51 -13.46
N GLU A 310 -21.72 -9.94 -14.71
CA GLU A 310 -21.25 -11.30 -15.05
C GLU A 310 -19.88 -11.59 -14.45
N THR A 311 -19.00 -10.59 -14.36
CA THR A 311 -17.68 -10.74 -13.73
C THR A 311 -17.79 -11.04 -12.23
N ILE A 312 -18.76 -10.43 -11.54
CA ILE A 312 -19.05 -10.74 -10.12
C ILE A 312 -19.52 -12.18 -9.99
N GLU A 313 -20.49 -12.59 -10.81
CA GLU A 313 -21.06 -13.96 -10.79
C GLU A 313 -19.99 -15.01 -11.09
N ARG A 314 -19.18 -14.80 -12.13
CA ARG A 314 -18.05 -15.69 -12.49
C ARG A 314 -17.07 -15.83 -11.33
N ARG A 315 -16.74 -14.74 -10.66
CA ARG A 315 -15.86 -14.76 -9.48
C ARG A 315 -16.46 -15.57 -8.33
N VAL A 316 -17.74 -15.40 -8.05
CA VAL A 316 -18.44 -16.16 -7.00
C VAL A 316 -18.46 -17.65 -7.36
N ALA A 317 -18.75 -17.99 -8.62
CA ALA A 317 -18.71 -19.37 -9.11
C ALA A 317 -17.31 -19.99 -8.99
N ALA A 318 -16.26 -19.26 -9.38
CA ALA A 318 -14.86 -19.70 -9.25
C ALA A 318 -14.47 -19.96 -7.79
N LYS A 319 -14.88 -19.08 -6.85
CA LYS A 319 -14.67 -19.31 -5.42
C LYS A 319 -15.34 -20.59 -4.92
N LYS A 320 -16.59 -20.83 -5.33
CA LYS A 320 -17.34 -22.06 -4.96
C LYS A 320 -16.71 -23.31 -5.55
N ALA A 321 -16.14 -23.22 -6.74
CA ALA A 321 -15.42 -24.29 -7.41
C ALA A 321 -13.98 -24.50 -6.90
N HIS A 322 -13.51 -23.71 -5.94
CA HIS A 322 -12.12 -23.66 -5.46
C HIS A 322 -11.09 -23.34 -6.57
N ASP A 323 -11.52 -22.69 -7.64
CA ASP A 323 -10.67 -22.13 -8.69
C ASP A 323 -10.11 -20.76 -8.24
N GLY A 324 -9.02 -20.83 -7.46
CA GLY A 324 -8.38 -19.64 -6.91
C GLY A 324 -7.77 -18.74 -7.98
N GLU A 325 -7.30 -19.31 -9.08
CA GLU A 325 -6.66 -18.58 -10.18
C GLU A 325 -7.67 -17.65 -10.88
N THR A 326 -8.79 -18.20 -11.31
CA THR A 326 -9.87 -17.40 -11.92
C THR A 326 -10.46 -16.40 -10.93
N ALA A 327 -10.69 -16.82 -9.67
CA ALA A 327 -11.25 -15.94 -8.65
C ALA A 327 -10.34 -14.72 -8.34
N ASP A 328 -9.01 -14.91 -8.33
CA ASP A 328 -8.04 -13.83 -8.07
C ASP A 328 -7.87 -12.93 -9.30
N ALA A 329 -7.87 -13.47 -10.52
CA ALA A 329 -7.83 -12.67 -11.75
C ALA A 329 -9.06 -11.76 -11.86
N LEU A 330 -10.27 -12.29 -11.64
CA LEU A 330 -11.50 -11.49 -11.68
C LEU A 330 -11.61 -10.51 -10.51
N LYS A 331 -11.04 -10.83 -9.32
CA LYS A 331 -10.93 -9.89 -8.21
C LYS A 331 -10.10 -8.66 -8.59
N LEU A 332 -9.07 -8.84 -9.42
CA LEU A 332 -8.26 -7.72 -9.90
C LEU A 332 -9.13 -6.74 -10.68
N VAL A 333 -9.96 -7.22 -11.61
CA VAL A 333 -10.91 -6.38 -12.36
C VAL A 333 -11.84 -5.62 -11.42
N LEU A 334 -12.54 -6.33 -10.54
CA LEU A 334 -13.56 -5.74 -9.68
C LEU A 334 -13.00 -4.67 -8.72
N ASN A 335 -11.81 -4.93 -8.15
CA ASN A 335 -11.20 -3.98 -7.22
C ASN A 335 -10.57 -2.76 -7.93
N THR A 336 -10.16 -2.92 -9.19
CA THR A 336 -9.48 -1.85 -9.92
C THR A 336 -10.45 -0.89 -10.60
N THR A 337 -11.65 -1.37 -10.97
CA THR A 337 -12.63 -0.60 -11.75
C THR A 337 -12.97 0.73 -11.09
N TYR A 338 -13.32 0.74 -9.82
CA TYR A 338 -13.67 1.98 -9.09
C TYR A 338 -12.54 3.02 -9.14
N GLY A 339 -11.30 2.64 -8.79
CA GLY A 339 -10.16 3.56 -8.83
C GLY A 339 -9.84 4.06 -10.24
N ALA A 340 -10.06 3.22 -11.26
CA ALA A 340 -9.87 3.58 -12.66
C ALA A 340 -10.89 4.62 -13.14
N MET A 341 -12.13 4.59 -12.62
CA MET A 341 -13.17 5.58 -12.94
C MET A 341 -12.82 7.00 -12.48
N LEU A 342 -11.93 7.15 -11.50
CA LEU A 342 -11.47 8.45 -10.99
C LEU A 342 -10.15 8.91 -11.63
N ASN A 343 -9.56 8.12 -12.53
CA ASN A 343 -8.30 8.44 -13.20
C ASN A 343 -8.55 8.96 -14.62
N GLN A 344 -8.31 10.26 -14.84
CA GLN A 344 -8.52 10.94 -16.13
C GLN A 344 -7.75 10.34 -17.32
N TYR A 345 -6.70 9.55 -17.08
CA TYR A 345 -5.90 8.90 -18.12
C TYR A 345 -6.35 7.47 -18.43
N ASN A 346 -7.47 7.03 -17.84
CA ASN A 346 -8.00 5.69 -18.03
C ASN A 346 -9.28 5.71 -18.86
N ASP A 347 -9.48 4.69 -19.72
CA ASP A 347 -10.66 4.60 -20.57
C ASP A 347 -11.96 4.42 -19.75
N LEU A 348 -11.87 3.98 -18.50
CA LEU A 348 -12.99 3.91 -17.56
C LEU A 348 -13.34 5.25 -16.90
N TYR A 349 -12.60 6.35 -17.18
CA TYR A 349 -12.79 7.62 -16.50
C TYR A 349 -14.21 8.13 -16.58
N ASP A 350 -14.90 8.14 -15.44
CA ASP A 350 -16.27 8.63 -15.25
C ASP A 350 -16.43 9.12 -13.82
N PRO A 351 -16.00 10.35 -13.53
CA PRO A 351 -15.91 10.86 -12.17
C PRO A 351 -17.29 10.99 -11.48
N LEU A 352 -18.38 11.24 -12.22
CA LEU A 352 -19.72 11.26 -11.65
C LEU A 352 -20.09 9.88 -11.09
N MET A 353 -19.92 8.82 -11.89
CA MET A 353 -20.24 7.46 -11.45
C MET A 353 -19.33 7.01 -10.30
N GLY A 354 -18.02 7.28 -10.37
CA GLY A 354 -17.10 6.98 -9.29
C GLY A 354 -17.45 7.69 -7.98
N ARG A 355 -17.80 8.97 -8.02
CA ARG A 355 -18.26 9.72 -6.84
C ARG A 355 -19.61 9.23 -6.32
N SER A 356 -20.53 8.87 -7.22
CA SER A 356 -21.84 8.31 -6.86
C SER A 356 -21.72 7.03 -6.05
N VAL A 357 -20.75 6.17 -6.36
CA VAL A 357 -20.41 4.98 -5.54
C VAL A 357 -20.07 5.39 -4.11
N CYS A 358 -19.15 6.35 -3.93
CA CYS A 358 -18.73 6.78 -2.59
C CYS A 358 -19.82 7.49 -1.81
N ILE A 359 -20.53 8.43 -2.44
CA ILE A 359 -21.55 9.23 -1.77
C ILE A 359 -22.72 8.32 -1.37
N SER A 360 -23.24 7.51 -2.29
CA SER A 360 -24.35 6.60 -2.00
C SER A 360 -23.97 5.55 -0.96
N GLY A 361 -22.76 4.98 -1.06
CA GLY A 361 -22.30 3.98 -0.11
C GLY A 361 -22.28 4.51 1.33
N GLN A 362 -21.69 5.68 1.56
CA GLN A 362 -21.68 6.24 2.91
C GLN A 362 -23.08 6.66 3.40
N LEU A 363 -23.98 7.11 2.52
CA LEU A 363 -25.34 7.44 2.89
C LEU A 363 -26.16 6.21 3.33
N PHE A 364 -26.03 5.08 2.62
CA PHE A 364 -26.70 3.84 3.02
C PHE A 364 -26.20 3.31 4.36
N LEU A 365 -24.90 3.41 4.65
CA LEU A 365 -24.35 3.00 5.94
C LEU A 365 -24.75 3.96 7.07
N LEU A 366 -24.79 5.26 6.81
CA LEU A 366 -25.23 6.25 7.78
C LEU A 366 -26.72 6.05 8.10
N GLU A 367 -27.56 5.84 7.08
CA GLU A 367 -28.97 5.51 7.24
C GLU A 367 -29.16 4.29 8.14
N LEU A 368 -28.42 3.19 7.88
CA LEU A 368 -28.48 1.99 8.69
C LEU A 368 -28.08 2.27 10.14
N ALA A 369 -26.99 3.03 10.34
CA ALA A 369 -26.51 3.37 11.68
C ALA A 369 -27.52 4.20 12.47
N GLU A 370 -28.08 5.24 11.88
CA GLU A 370 -29.06 6.13 12.54
C GLU A 370 -30.39 5.41 12.78
N HIS A 371 -30.85 4.56 11.85
CA HIS A 371 -32.03 3.73 12.06
C HIS A 371 -31.86 2.78 13.24
N LEU A 372 -30.68 2.11 13.33
CA LEU A 372 -30.36 1.22 14.45
C LEU A 372 -30.30 1.98 15.78
N ILE A 373 -29.71 3.18 15.82
CA ILE A 373 -29.64 4.00 17.04
C ILE A 373 -31.06 4.39 17.52
N LEU A 374 -31.95 4.71 16.58
CA LEU A 374 -33.31 5.14 16.90
C LEU A 374 -34.14 4.01 17.50
N GLU A 375 -34.04 2.80 16.96
CA GLU A 375 -34.93 1.68 17.29
C GLU A 375 -34.34 0.68 18.31
N CYS A 376 -33.02 0.73 18.57
CA CYS A 376 -32.33 -0.14 19.51
C CYS A 376 -31.72 0.69 20.65
N PRO A 377 -32.45 0.95 21.76
CA PRO A 377 -32.02 1.88 22.82
C PRO A 377 -30.69 1.53 23.50
N THR A 378 -30.27 0.26 23.51
CA THR A 378 -29.02 -0.18 24.14
C THR A 378 -27.86 -0.18 23.15
N LEU A 379 -28.13 0.06 21.87
CA LEU A 379 -27.12 0.01 20.81
C LEU A 379 -26.16 1.20 20.89
N LYS A 380 -24.89 0.87 20.74
CA LYS A 380 -23.79 1.84 20.63
C LYS A 380 -23.03 1.58 19.34
N VAL A 381 -22.90 2.59 18.48
CA VAL A 381 -22.00 2.55 17.34
C VAL A 381 -20.57 2.75 17.82
N ILE A 382 -19.72 1.75 17.63
CA ILE A 382 -18.30 1.76 18.04
C ILE A 382 -17.42 2.32 16.92
N GLN A 383 -17.68 1.87 15.68
CA GLN A 383 -17.01 2.33 14.47
C GLN A 383 -18.00 2.40 13.31
N LEU A 384 -17.74 3.34 12.40
CA LEU A 384 -18.35 3.40 11.09
C LEU A 384 -17.23 3.59 10.06
N ASN A 385 -17.12 2.65 9.15
CA ASN A 385 -16.12 2.64 8.08
C ASN A 385 -16.82 2.68 6.72
N THR A 386 -16.05 2.86 5.66
CA THR A 386 -16.52 2.96 4.27
C THR A 386 -17.51 1.87 3.85
N ASP A 387 -17.36 0.66 4.39
CA ASP A 387 -18.06 -0.57 3.98
C ASP A 387 -18.65 -1.36 5.15
N GLY A 388 -18.55 -0.85 6.38
CA GLY A 388 -19.03 -1.58 7.54
C GLY A 388 -19.32 -0.75 8.77
N ILE A 389 -20.07 -1.36 9.68
CA ILE A 389 -20.48 -0.80 10.97
C ILE A 389 -20.16 -1.80 12.09
N MET A 390 -19.47 -1.32 13.12
CA MET A 390 -19.27 -2.08 14.36
C MET A 390 -20.13 -1.49 15.46
N VAL A 391 -20.92 -2.34 16.09
CA VAL A 391 -21.84 -1.96 17.16
C VAL A 391 -21.69 -2.86 18.38
N SER A 392 -22.08 -2.35 19.55
CA SER A 392 -22.40 -3.18 20.72
C SER A 392 -23.84 -2.95 21.17
N LEU A 393 -24.52 -4.00 21.61
CA LEU A 393 -25.91 -3.93 22.05
C LEU A 393 -26.21 -5.03 23.07
N ASP A 394 -27.21 -4.82 23.90
CA ASP A 394 -27.73 -5.84 24.79
C ASP A 394 -28.55 -6.88 24.00
N TYR A 395 -28.54 -8.13 24.42
CA TYR A 395 -29.30 -9.19 23.73
C TYR A 395 -30.79 -8.93 23.66
N THR A 396 -31.33 -8.02 24.50
CA THR A 396 -32.73 -7.59 24.45
C THR A 396 -33.10 -6.87 23.15
N ASP A 397 -32.15 -6.15 22.56
CA ASP A 397 -32.36 -5.42 21.31
C ASP A 397 -32.00 -6.24 20.07
N GLU A 398 -31.44 -7.43 20.22
CA GLU A 398 -30.99 -8.27 19.11
C GLU A 398 -32.10 -8.59 18.10
N PRO A 399 -33.35 -8.93 18.50
CA PRO A 399 -34.42 -9.18 17.52
C PRO A 399 -34.71 -7.96 16.64
N LYS A 400 -34.74 -6.75 17.21
CA LYS A 400 -34.97 -5.52 16.47
C LYS A 400 -33.77 -5.16 15.56
N TYR A 401 -32.56 -5.36 16.05
CA TYR A 401 -31.33 -5.21 15.26
C TYR A 401 -31.32 -6.12 14.02
N GLN A 402 -31.73 -7.39 14.17
CA GLN A 402 -31.83 -8.30 13.03
C GLN A 402 -32.94 -7.88 12.05
N GLU A 403 -34.14 -7.51 12.55
CA GLU A 403 -35.24 -7.02 11.72
C GLU A 403 -34.81 -5.84 10.83
N ILE A 404 -34.13 -4.84 11.41
CA ILE A 404 -33.68 -3.65 10.68
C ILE A 404 -32.61 -4.01 9.64
N THR A 405 -31.63 -4.82 10.01
CA THR A 405 -30.56 -5.22 9.09
C THR A 405 -31.08 -6.11 7.95
N GLU A 406 -32.07 -6.96 8.20
CA GLU A 406 -32.73 -7.75 7.14
C GLU A 406 -33.58 -6.87 6.23
N GLU A 407 -34.37 -5.92 6.78
CA GLU A 407 -35.11 -4.96 5.96
C GLU A 407 -34.17 -4.16 5.04
N TRP A 408 -33.07 -3.66 5.61
CA TRP A 408 -32.08 -2.90 4.87
C TRP A 408 -31.49 -3.71 3.71
N GLN A 409 -31.16 -4.99 3.93
CA GLN A 409 -30.65 -5.89 2.89
C GLN A 409 -31.69 -6.13 1.78
N VAL A 410 -32.94 -6.38 2.15
CA VAL A 410 -34.03 -6.64 1.19
C VAL A 410 -34.29 -5.39 0.33
N ARG A 411 -34.32 -4.21 0.95
CA ARG A 411 -34.61 -2.95 0.27
C ARG A 411 -33.48 -2.48 -0.64
N THR A 412 -32.23 -2.63 -0.20
CA THR A 412 -31.07 -2.15 -0.94
C THR A 412 -30.52 -3.17 -1.93
N GLY A 413 -30.77 -4.46 -1.69
CA GLY A 413 -30.20 -5.58 -2.44
C GLY A 413 -28.76 -5.90 -2.02
N PHE A 414 -28.19 -5.22 -1.02
CA PHE A 414 -26.87 -5.53 -0.49
C PHE A 414 -26.93 -6.71 0.49
N GLU A 415 -25.80 -7.40 0.65
CA GLU A 415 -25.62 -8.49 1.61
C GLU A 415 -24.67 -8.02 2.73
N LEU A 416 -25.06 -8.28 3.99
CA LEU A 416 -24.24 -7.98 5.18
C LEU A 416 -23.57 -9.27 5.68
N GLU A 417 -22.25 -9.30 5.63
CA GLU A 417 -21.44 -10.30 6.32
C GLU A 417 -21.30 -9.91 7.80
N GLU A 418 -21.54 -10.84 8.73
CA GLU A 418 -21.51 -10.54 10.16
C GLU A 418 -20.41 -11.30 10.89
N ASP A 419 -19.57 -10.56 11.60
CA ASP A 419 -18.57 -11.09 12.52
C ASP A 419 -18.99 -10.86 13.99
N PHE A 420 -18.87 -11.92 14.77
CA PHE A 420 -19.07 -11.87 16.23
C PHE A 420 -17.77 -11.57 16.91
N ILE A 421 -17.71 -10.47 17.63
CA ILE A 421 -16.49 -9.95 18.22
C ILE A 421 -16.49 -10.22 19.73
N ARG A 422 -15.42 -10.87 20.20
CA ARG A 422 -15.20 -11.08 21.62
C ARG A 422 -14.71 -9.81 22.32
N LYS A 423 -13.80 -9.08 21.66
CA LYS A 423 -13.18 -7.88 22.23
C LYS A 423 -12.74 -6.92 21.16
N ILE A 424 -12.95 -5.64 21.37
CA ILE A 424 -12.38 -4.54 20.59
C ILE A 424 -11.49 -3.68 21.48
N VAL A 425 -10.33 -3.31 21.01
CA VAL A 425 -9.48 -2.26 21.59
C VAL A 425 -9.05 -1.35 20.47
N GLN A 426 -9.49 -0.12 20.51
CA GLN A 426 -9.21 0.86 19.46
C GLN A 426 -8.65 2.16 20.02
N LYS A 427 -7.74 2.76 19.28
CA LYS A 427 -7.28 4.12 19.49
C LYS A 427 -8.10 5.12 18.67
N ASP A 428 -8.32 4.78 17.41
CA ASP A 428 -9.11 5.52 16.43
C ASP A 428 -9.54 4.56 15.29
N VAL A 429 -10.29 5.05 14.30
CA VAL A 429 -10.81 4.26 13.17
C VAL A 429 -9.73 3.56 12.34
N ASN A 430 -8.50 4.06 12.37
CA ASN A 430 -7.37 3.50 11.62
C ASN A 430 -6.42 2.66 12.47
N ASN A 431 -6.65 2.58 13.79
CA ASN A 431 -5.76 1.88 14.72
C ASN A 431 -6.59 1.10 15.75
N TYR A 432 -6.81 -0.19 15.49
CA TYR A 432 -7.55 -1.07 16.39
C TYR A 432 -7.08 -2.53 16.36
N VAL A 433 -7.39 -3.24 17.43
CA VAL A 433 -7.26 -4.70 17.55
C VAL A 433 -8.65 -5.26 17.81
N GLU A 434 -9.16 -6.02 16.86
CA GLU A 434 -10.43 -6.75 16.94
C GLU A 434 -10.14 -8.22 17.20
N VAL A 435 -10.73 -8.76 18.27
CA VAL A 435 -10.60 -10.18 18.62
C VAL A 435 -11.94 -10.85 18.34
N PRO A 436 -12.04 -11.67 17.28
CA PRO A 436 -13.28 -12.36 16.98
C PRO A 436 -13.59 -13.45 18.03
N MET A 437 -14.83 -13.92 18.08
CA MET A 437 -15.23 -15.06 18.91
C MET A 437 -14.51 -16.35 18.50
N LYS A 438 -14.15 -16.48 17.22
CA LYS A 438 -13.39 -17.61 16.67
C LYS A 438 -12.31 -17.08 15.71
N GLY A 439 -11.11 -17.65 15.80
CA GLY A 439 -9.98 -17.28 14.94
C GLY A 439 -9.02 -16.26 15.58
N ASP A 440 -8.07 -15.81 14.79
CA ASP A 440 -7.00 -14.92 15.22
C ASP A 440 -7.44 -13.45 15.27
N PRO A 441 -6.81 -12.62 16.12
CA PRO A 441 -7.09 -11.20 16.16
C PRO A 441 -6.87 -10.54 14.79
N LYS A 442 -7.80 -9.69 14.40
CA LYS A 442 -7.69 -8.80 13.26
C LYS A 442 -7.11 -7.47 13.72
N ILE A 443 -6.15 -6.95 12.97
CA ILE A 443 -5.45 -5.72 13.30
C ILE A 443 -5.58 -4.76 12.13
N LYS A 444 -5.99 -3.54 12.40
CA LYS A 444 -5.93 -2.44 11.46
C LYS A 444 -5.02 -1.35 12.00
N GLY A 445 -4.21 -0.78 11.14
CA GLY A 445 -3.48 0.43 11.42
C GLY A 445 -1.99 0.31 11.52
N GLY A 446 -1.37 1.46 11.36
CA GLY A 446 0.03 1.67 11.62
C GLY A 446 0.27 1.77 13.12
N LEU A 447 0.52 0.65 13.77
CA LEU A 447 0.80 0.59 15.20
C LEU A 447 2.10 1.24 15.58
N LEU A 448 2.97 1.50 14.62
CA LEU A 448 4.23 2.18 14.84
C LEU A 448 4.24 3.51 14.11
N VAL A 449 4.88 4.46 14.74
CA VAL A 449 5.07 5.82 14.29
C VAL A 449 5.20 5.93 12.77
N ARG A 450 4.27 6.63 12.15
CA ARG A 450 4.28 6.94 10.72
C ARG A 450 4.37 5.72 9.81
N GLY A 451 3.40 4.84 9.91
CA GLY A 451 3.18 3.79 8.90
C GLY A 451 3.96 2.52 9.13
N VAL A 452 4.37 2.25 10.33
CA VAL A 452 4.94 0.98 10.68
C VAL A 452 3.88 0.14 11.35
N LEU A 453 3.61 -0.97 10.78
CA LEU A 453 2.56 -1.94 11.04
C LEU A 453 1.25 -1.60 10.39
N THR A 454 1.28 -1.68 9.13
CA THR A 454 0.09 -2.10 8.42
C THR A 454 0.12 -3.63 8.38
N ASN A 455 -0.94 -4.23 8.85
CA ASN A 455 -1.22 -5.62 8.56
C ASN A 455 -1.57 -5.73 7.08
N THR A 456 -0.57 -5.71 6.24
CA THR A 456 -0.77 -5.81 4.80
C THR A 456 -0.76 -7.26 4.37
N LYS A 457 -1.86 -8.00 4.65
CA LYS A 457 -2.27 -9.15 3.82
C LYS A 457 -2.31 -8.80 2.33
N PHE A 458 -2.36 -7.50 2.05
CA PHE A 458 -2.35 -6.89 0.74
C PHE A 458 -1.26 -7.45 -0.18
N GLU A 459 -0.07 -7.64 0.31
CA GLU A 459 1.06 -7.94 -0.56
C GLU A 459 1.31 -9.44 -0.74
N LEU A 460 0.82 -10.25 0.15
CA LEU A 460 0.90 -11.71 -0.02
C LEU A 460 0.22 -12.17 -1.29
N SER A 461 -0.96 -11.65 -1.60
CA SER A 461 -1.69 -12.02 -2.81
C SER A 461 -1.02 -11.42 -4.06
N LYS A 462 -0.49 -10.21 -3.99
CA LYS A 462 0.20 -9.55 -5.10
C LYS A 462 1.57 -10.16 -5.41
N PHE A 463 2.28 -10.60 -4.41
CA PHE A 463 3.59 -11.24 -4.57
C PHE A 463 3.51 -12.77 -4.72
N GLY A 464 2.33 -13.38 -4.58
CA GLY A 464 2.19 -14.84 -4.66
C GLY A 464 2.92 -15.60 -3.55
N LEU A 465 3.13 -14.98 -2.39
CA LEU A 465 4.01 -15.48 -1.33
C LEU A 465 3.39 -16.52 -0.40
N ARG A 466 2.15 -16.93 -0.61
CA ARG A 466 1.46 -17.89 0.29
C ARG A 466 2.25 -19.18 0.53
N ASP A 467 3.00 -19.63 -0.47
CA ASP A 467 3.70 -20.90 -0.46
C ASP A 467 5.23 -20.76 -0.27
N TRP A 468 5.72 -19.56 0.03
CA TRP A 468 7.14 -19.33 0.22
C TRP A 468 7.62 -19.93 1.55
N PRO A 469 8.58 -20.88 1.54
CA PRO A 469 8.96 -21.64 2.76
C PRO A 469 9.46 -20.80 3.90
N GLN A 470 10.15 -19.68 3.61
CA GLN A 470 10.68 -18.76 4.60
C GLN A 470 9.61 -17.91 5.28
N LEU A 471 8.40 -17.87 4.72
CA LEU A 471 7.28 -17.09 5.21
C LEU A 471 6.16 -17.98 5.79
N LYS A 472 6.47 -19.24 6.12
CA LYS A 472 5.51 -20.16 6.75
C LYS A 472 4.87 -19.53 7.98
N GLY A 473 3.54 -19.36 7.91
CA GLY A 473 2.74 -18.79 9.00
C GLY A 473 2.79 -17.27 9.14
N GLY A 474 3.61 -16.58 8.33
CA GLY A 474 3.75 -15.14 8.32
C GLY A 474 3.14 -14.50 7.07
N ALA A 475 2.33 -13.48 7.26
CA ALA A 475 2.07 -12.55 6.20
C ALA A 475 3.39 -11.81 5.89
N PHE A 476 3.83 -11.83 4.61
CA PHE A 476 4.82 -10.86 4.17
C PHE A 476 4.28 -9.47 4.49
N LYS A 477 4.97 -8.75 5.35
CA LYS A 477 4.56 -7.41 5.74
C LYS A 477 5.44 -6.45 4.99
N ILE A 478 4.86 -5.58 4.19
CA ILE A 478 5.59 -4.51 3.47
C ILE A 478 6.43 -3.67 4.42
N ASN A 479 5.98 -3.52 5.65
CA ASN A 479 6.72 -2.85 6.70
C ASN A 479 7.18 -3.85 7.75
N ASN A 480 8.25 -4.53 7.45
CA ASN A 480 8.94 -5.42 8.39
C ASN A 480 9.81 -4.61 9.38
N ASN A 481 9.22 -3.55 9.96
CA ASN A 481 9.92 -2.72 10.93
C ASN A 481 9.46 -3.06 12.33
N ALA A 482 10.35 -3.60 13.13
CA ALA A 482 10.11 -3.95 14.53
C ALA A 482 8.79 -4.73 14.75
N ASN A 483 8.57 -5.78 13.96
CA ASN A 483 7.36 -6.61 14.04
C ASN A 483 7.08 -7.12 15.44
N ILE A 484 8.15 -7.40 16.20
CA ILE A 484 8.04 -7.86 17.59
C ILE A 484 7.25 -6.88 18.47
N VAL A 485 7.36 -5.57 18.19
CA VAL A 485 6.61 -4.55 18.93
C VAL A 485 5.12 -4.68 18.66
N ALA A 486 4.75 -4.96 17.40
CA ALA A 486 3.36 -5.20 17.03
C ALA A 486 2.80 -6.45 17.67
N LYS A 487 3.54 -7.54 17.58
CA LYS A 487 3.17 -8.78 18.26
C LYS A 487 2.91 -8.53 19.74
N ALA A 488 3.84 -7.85 20.42
CA ALA A 488 3.71 -7.56 21.86
C ALA A 488 2.51 -6.66 22.17
N ILE A 489 2.19 -5.69 21.31
CA ILE A 489 0.99 -4.83 21.48
C ILE A 489 -0.28 -5.68 21.32
N VAL A 490 -0.36 -6.51 20.28
CA VAL A 490 -1.51 -7.36 20.03
C VAL A 490 -1.71 -8.36 21.16
N ASP A 491 -0.65 -9.06 21.56
CA ASP A 491 -0.71 -10.03 22.68
C ASP A 491 -1.19 -9.36 23.96
N ARG A 492 -0.71 -8.12 24.22
CA ARG A 492 -1.14 -7.35 25.38
C ARG A 492 -2.60 -6.94 25.31
N LEU A 493 -3.05 -6.42 24.17
CA LEU A 493 -4.41 -5.89 24.01
C LEU A 493 -5.45 -7.00 23.86
N ALA A 494 -5.12 -8.06 23.11
CA ALA A 494 -6.02 -9.18 22.85
C ALA A 494 -6.10 -10.18 24.02
N TYR A 495 -4.94 -10.53 24.59
CA TYR A 495 -4.82 -11.65 25.52
C TYR A 495 -4.33 -11.26 26.92
N GLY A 496 -3.88 -10.02 27.12
CA GLY A 496 -3.35 -9.55 28.40
C GLY A 496 -1.89 -9.94 28.68
N THR A 497 -1.22 -10.60 27.74
CA THR A 497 0.19 -11.03 27.87
C THR A 497 1.09 -9.82 28.12
N PRO A 498 2.02 -9.86 29.10
CA PRO A 498 2.99 -8.78 29.28
C PRO A 498 3.85 -8.56 28.02
N VAL A 499 4.05 -7.30 27.62
CA VAL A 499 4.88 -6.97 26.45
C VAL A 499 6.32 -7.49 26.58
N GLU A 500 6.81 -7.53 27.83
CA GLU A 500 8.12 -8.06 28.18
C GLU A 500 8.26 -9.53 27.83
N GLN A 501 7.21 -10.30 28.09
CA GLN A 501 7.19 -11.74 27.81
C GLN A 501 7.31 -11.97 26.32
N THR A 502 6.42 -11.41 25.50
CA THR A 502 6.45 -11.58 24.05
C THR A 502 7.81 -11.18 23.45
N ILE A 503 8.39 -10.05 23.92
CA ILE A 503 9.67 -9.56 23.38
C ILE A 503 10.85 -10.40 23.83
N ASN A 504 10.92 -10.79 25.11
CA ASN A 504 12.04 -11.55 25.63
C ASN A 504 12.08 -12.97 25.09
N ASP A 505 10.91 -13.60 24.87
CA ASP A 505 10.79 -14.97 24.38
C ASP A 505 11.09 -15.08 22.87
N CYS A 506 11.14 -13.96 22.14
CA CYS A 506 11.44 -13.95 20.70
C CYS A 506 12.95 -13.99 20.45
N ASN A 507 13.40 -14.99 19.67
CA ASN A 507 14.82 -15.16 19.27
C ASN A 507 15.04 -14.96 17.76
N GLU A 508 14.01 -14.58 17.00
CA GLU A 508 14.08 -14.30 15.57
C GLU A 508 14.55 -12.86 15.36
N ILE A 509 15.79 -12.65 14.94
CA ILE A 509 16.39 -11.32 14.82
C ILE A 509 15.63 -10.41 13.85
N PHE A 510 15.09 -10.94 12.74
CA PHE A 510 14.34 -10.15 11.76
C PHE A 510 13.02 -9.57 12.29
N GLU A 511 12.48 -10.10 13.39
CA GLU A 511 11.33 -9.50 14.06
C GLU A 511 11.67 -8.16 14.75
N PHE A 512 12.95 -7.91 15.00
CA PHE A 512 13.48 -6.69 15.60
C PHE A 512 14.02 -5.68 14.58
N GLN A 513 14.17 -6.06 13.31
CA GLN A 513 14.74 -5.16 12.30
C GLN A 513 13.91 -3.89 12.13
N MET A 514 14.62 -2.80 11.85
CA MET A 514 14.05 -1.54 11.36
C MET A 514 14.73 -1.18 10.03
N ILE A 515 13.97 -0.57 9.11
CA ILE A 515 14.51 -0.17 7.81
C ILE A 515 14.62 1.34 7.78
N ALA A 516 15.85 1.84 7.77
CA ALA A 516 16.18 3.25 7.66
C ALA A 516 16.33 3.65 6.19
N LYS A 517 15.70 4.72 5.75
CA LYS A 517 15.76 5.21 4.36
C LYS A 517 16.19 6.67 4.29
N ALA A 518 17.09 6.98 3.38
CA ALA A 518 17.55 8.32 3.05
C ALA A 518 17.43 8.58 1.53
N GLY A 519 16.27 8.24 0.93
CA GLY A 519 16.02 8.43 -0.50
C GLY A 519 15.40 9.79 -0.84
N GLY A 520 15.14 10.02 -2.12
CA GLY A 520 14.53 11.23 -2.66
C GLY A 520 15.43 12.47 -2.52
N LYS A 521 14.99 13.46 -1.77
CA LYS A 521 15.71 14.75 -1.60
C LYS A 521 16.98 14.69 -0.74
N TYR A 522 17.42 13.51 -0.31
CA TYR A 522 18.62 13.33 0.52
C TYR A 522 19.74 12.70 -0.32
N SER A 523 20.96 13.28 -0.21
CA SER A 523 22.13 12.81 -0.98
C SER A 523 22.79 11.60 -0.35
N HIS A 524 22.95 11.60 0.96
CA HIS A 524 23.63 10.54 1.69
C HIS A 524 23.13 10.40 3.12
N SER A 525 23.45 9.28 3.74
CA SER A 525 23.24 9.01 5.16
C SER A 525 24.54 8.62 5.84
N PHE A 526 24.61 8.86 7.14
CA PHE A 526 25.76 8.49 7.94
C PHE A 526 25.36 8.09 9.36
N HIS A 527 26.16 7.25 9.94
CA HIS A 527 26.08 6.80 11.32
C HIS A 527 26.98 7.71 12.16
N LEU A 528 26.43 8.40 13.15
CA LEU A 528 27.24 9.24 14.05
C LEU A 528 27.68 8.40 15.26
N VAL A 529 28.96 8.06 15.29
CA VAL A 529 29.56 7.18 16.31
C VAL A 529 30.69 7.92 16.99
N ASN A 530 30.60 8.12 18.31
CA ASN A 530 31.63 8.82 19.11
C ASN A 530 32.03 10.19 18.54
N GLY A 531 31.10 10.87 17.86
CA GLY A 531 31.34 12.17 17.23
C GLY A 531 31.90 12.11 15.81
N GLU A 532 32.19 10.93 15.30
CA GLU A 532 32.62 10.70 13.91
C GLU A 532 31.45 10.32 13.01
N GLN A 533 31.47 10.79 11.76
CA GLN A 533 30.50 10.46 10.74
C GLN A 533 31.01 9.27 9.92
N VAL A 534 30.38 8.11 10.07
CA VAL A 534 30.66 6.93 9.28
C VAL A 534 29.61 6.84 8.18
N PRO A 535 29.97 6.91 6.89
CA PRO A 535 29.03 6.76 5.79
C PRO A 535 28.30 5.43 5.87
N VAL A 536 27.00 5.43 5.51
CA VAL A 536 26.18 4.23 5.39
C VAL A 536 25.34 4.32 4.12
N GLN A 537 24.79 3.20 3.69
CA GLN A 537 23.94 3.11 2.50
C GLN A 537 22.68 3.99 2.60
N LYS A 538 22.01 4.23 1.49
CA LYS A 538 20.72 4.98 1.48
C LYS A 538 19.58 4.19 2.13
N VAL A 539 19.64 2.86 2.02
CA VAL A 539 18.73 1.94 2.70
C VAL A 539 19.51 1.04 3.63
N ASN A 540 19.15 0.98 4.89
CA ASN A 540 19.87 0.21 5.90
C ASN A 540 18.94 -0.61 6.76
N ARG A 541 19.34 -1.85 7.09
CA ARG A 541 18.76 -2.66 8.16
C ARG A 541 19.41 -2.25 9.48
N VAL A 542 18.58 -1.95 10.46
CA VAL A 542 19.01 -1.34 11.72
C VAL A 542 18.36 -2.07 12.89
N TYR A 543 19.12 -2.26 13.95
CA TYR A 543 18.66 -2.80 15.23
C TYR A 543 19.00 -1.86 16.37
N ALA A 544 18.15 -1.82 17.42
CA ALA A 544 18.50 -1.14 18.66
C ALA A 544 19.67 -1.86 19.32
N ALA A 545 20.68 -1.11 19.74
CA ALA A 545 21.88 -1.64 20.38
C ALA A 545 21.94 -1.29 21.86
N PRO A 546 22.52 -2.16 22.72
CA PRO A 546 22.82 -1.80 24.10
C PRO A 546 23.90 -0.72 24.15
N PHE A 547 23.96 0.03 25.25
CA PHE A 547 24.85 1.19 25.42
C PHE A 547 26.34 0.81 25.57
N SER A 548 26.75 -0.46 25.46
CA SER A 548 28.13 -0.89 25.72
C SER A 548 28.92 -1.13 24.44
N VAL A 549 30.21 -0.79 24.50
CA VAL A 549 31.20 -0.80 23.41
C VAL A 549 31.76 -2.22 23.12
N GLU A 550 31.29 -3.26 23.82
CA GLU A 550 31.97 -4.58 23.86
C GLU A 550 31.79 -5.45 22.61
N HIS A 551 30.92 -5.10 21.66
CA HIS A 551 30.64 -5.99 20.52
C HIS A 551 31.24 -5.58 19.18
N GLY A 552 32.22 -4.67 19.16
CA GLY A 552 32.98 -4.34 17.94
C GLY A 552 32.21 -3.65 16.82
N CYS A 553 30.93 -3.39 17.01
CA CYS A 553 30.08 -2.64 16.04
C CYS A 553 29.94 -1.19 16.46
N PRO A 554 29.98 -0.25 15.51
CA PRO A 554 29.76 1.14 15.82
C PRO A 554 28.31 1.38 16.26
N TYR A 555 28.13 1.91 17.46
CA TYR A 555 26.84 2.33 18.00
C TYR A 555 26.66 3.83 17.81
N GLY A 556 25.52 4.24 17.34
CA GLY A 556 25.22 5.65 17.19
C GLY A 556 23.85 5.90 16.59
N THR A 557 23.60 7.15 16.25
CA THR A 557 22.36 7.58 15.62
C THR A 557 22.57 7.77 14.12
N LEU A 558 21.58 7.39 13.32
CA LEU A 558 21.59 7.60 11.88
C LEU A 558 21.05 8.98 11.50
N TYR A 559 21.79 9.66 10.64
CA TYR A 559 21.48 10.96 10.06
C TYR A 559 21.39 10.88 8.53
N LYS A 560 20.71 11.83 7.94
CA LYS A 560 20.64 12.05 6.51
C LYS A 560 20.83 13.51 6.15
N THR A 561 21.44 13.77 5.01
CA THR A 561 21.77 15.10 4.52
C THR A 561 20.91 15.47 3.32
N HIS A 562 20.28 16.63 3.36
CA HIS A 562 19.45 17.14 2.28
C HIS A 562 20.33 17.61 1.12
N ALA A 563 20.14 17.08 -0.09
CA ALA A 563 21.00 17.32 -1.25
C ALA A 563 21.16 18.81 -1.59
N MET A 564 20.06 19.57 -1.68
CA MET A 564 20.12 20.99 -2.05
C MET A 564 20.43 21.92 -0.87
N LYS A 565 20.01 21.58 0.35
CA LYS A 565 20.14 22.49 1.52
C LYS A 565 21.40 22.24 2.34
N GLY A 566 22.09 21.11 2.11
CA GLY A 566 23.22 20.67 2.93
C GLY A 566 22.90 20.44 4.41
N SER A 567 21.66 20.60 4.83
CA SER A 567 21.24 20.43 6.21
C SER A 567 21.12 18.97 6.59
N THR A 568 21.64 18.59 7.75
CA THR A 568 21.53 17.25 8.30
C THR A 568 20.33 17.13 9.23
N SER A 569 19.71 15.97 9.26
CA SER A 569 18.62 15.64 10.18
C SER A 569 18.71 14.18 10.61
N LYS A 570 18.36 13.91 11.87
CA LYS A 570 18.24 12.56 12.39
C LYS A 570 17.16 11.79 11.62
N ILE A 571 17.42 10.53 11.29
CA ILE A 571 16.38 9.65 10.73
C ILE A 571 15.39 9.34 11.85
N SER A 572 14.15 9.79 11.69
CA SER A 572 13.12 9.69 12.73
C SER A 572 12.65 8.26 12.95
N GLY A 573 12.34 7.91 14.20
CA GLY A 573 11.76 6.59 14.55
C GLY A 573 12.79 5.53 14.88
N LEU A 574 14.09 5.82 14.76
CA LEU A 574 15.17 4.94 15.14
C LEU A 574 15.63 5.16 16.60
N PRO A 575 16.23 4.15 17.24
CA PRO A 575 16.87 4.31 18.54
C PRO A 575 18.05 5.28 18.47
N GLU A 576 18.43 5.84 19.63
CA GLU A 576 19.61 6.72 19.73
C GLU A 576 20.91 5.95 19.59
N HIS A 577 20.86 4.68 19.98
CA HIS A 577 21.96 3.72 19.77
C HIS A 577 21.42 2.60 18.89
N CYS A 578 22.03 2.45 17.72
CA CYS A 578 21.65 1.40 16.78
C CYS A 578 22.86 0.81 16.08
N ILE A 579 22.70 -0.40 15.59
CA ILE A 579 23.66 -1.13 14.77
C ILE A 579 23.07 -1.24 13.37
N VAL A 580 23.89 -1.00 12.36
CA VAL A 580 23.57 -1.26 10.94
C VAL A 580 24.08 -2.67 10.59
N ASP A 581 23.21 -3.49 10.01
CA ASP A 581 23.53 -4.84 9.56
C ASP A 581 22.86 -5.14 8.22
N ASN A 582 23.46 -4.65 7.15
CA ASN A 582 22.97 -4.90 5.81
C ASN A 582 23.26 -6.32 5.30
N ASN A 583 24.26 -7.00 5.88
CA ASN A 583 24.78 -8.29 5.44
C ASN A 583 24.32 -9.49 6.29
N ASN A 584 23.36 -9.27 7.22
CA ASN A 584 22.81 -10.34 8.06
C ASN A 584 23.85 -11.07 8.94
N GLN A 585 24.78 -10.33 9.50
CA GLN A 585 25.89 -10.90 10.30
C GLN A 585 25.60 -10.93 11.80
N LEU A 586 24.61 -10.15 12.25
CA LEU A 586 24.28 -10.04 13.66
C LEU A 586 23.42 -11.22 14.15
N THR A 587 23.58 -11.50 15.43
CA THR A 587 22.73 -12.44 16.17
C THR A 587 21.84 -11.69 17.16
N ILE A 588 20.85 -12.37 17.72
CA ILE A 588 19.85 -11.76 18.61
C ILE A 588 20.47 -11.15 19.88
N GLU A 589 21.62 -11.64 20.31
CA GLU A 589 22.35 -11.16 21.49
C GLU A 589 22.83 -9.72 21.36
N ALA A 590 23.03 -9.24 20.11
CA ALA A 590 23.41 -7.86 19.83
C ALA A 590 22.25 -6.86 19.95
N VAL A 591 21.02 -7.32 20.13
CA VAL A 591 19.81 -6.49 20.12
C VAL A 591 19.42 -6.02 21.51
N ASP A 592 19.24 -4.70 21.72
CA ASP A 592 18.65 -4.15 22.95
C ASP A 592 17.14 -4.35 22.97
N LYS A 593 16.70 -5.50 23.47
CA LYS A 593 15.27 -5.81 23.65
C LYS A 593 14.56 -4.77 24.54
N THR A 594 15.28 -4.08 25.43
CA THR A 594 14.69 -3.09 26.37
C THR A 594 14.12 -1.89 25.61
N TRP A 595 14.76 -1.48 24.51
CA TRP A 595 14.26 -0.40 23.68
C TRP A 595 12.88 -0.75 23.07
N TYR A 596 12.73 -1.98 22.54
CA TYR A 596 11.48 -2.46 21.96
C TYR A 596 10.37 -2.60 23.01
N ILE A 597 10.70 -3.05 24.20
CA ILE A 597 9.77 -3.11 25.35
C ILE A 597 9.25 -1.70 25.69
N ARG A 598 10.13 -0.71 25.80
CA ARG A 598 9.73 0.69 26.05
C ARG A 598 8.79 1.21 24.96
N LEU A 599 9.12 0.89 23.69
CA LEU A 599 8.31 1.29 22.53
C LEU A 599 6.94 0.64 22.57
N ALA A 600 6.85 -0.68 22.81
CA ALA A 600 5.59 -1.42 22.91
C ALA A 600 4.71 -0.87 24.06
N ARG A 601 5.28 -0.65 25.25
CA ARG A 601 4.56 -0.04 26.38
C ARG A 601 4.00 1.34 26.06
N LYS A 602 4.76 2.17 25.35
CA LYS A 602 4.29 3.49 24.91
C LYS A 602 3.03 3.35 24.05
N TYR A 603 3.04 2.46 23.05
CA TYR A 603 1.90 2.29 22.17
C TYR A 603 0.69 1.65 22.84
N VAL A 604 0.88 0.68 23.73
CA VAL A 604 -0.20 0.15 24.54
C VAL A 604 -0.86 1.26 25.37
N ASN A 605 -0.07 2.16 25.95
CA ASN A 605 -0.61 3.30 26.69
C ASN A 605 -1.36 4.29 25.79
N ASP A 606 -0.87 4.51 24.57
CA ASP A 606 -1.53 5.37 23.58
C ASP A 606 -2.89 4.79 23.14
N PHE A 607 -2.98 3.47 22.95
CA PHE A 607 -4.23 2.76 22.66
C PHE A 607 -5.25 2.90 23.81
N LEU A 608 -4.78 2.80 25.04
CA LEU A 608 -5.63 2.87 26.23
C LEU A 608 -5.89 4.32 26.70
N GLY A 609 -5.47 5.32 25.96
CA GLY A 609 -5.66 6.73 26.32
C GLY A 609 -4.91 7.18 27.58
N ARG A 610 -3.95 6.38 28.08
CA ARG A 610 -3.28 6.62 29.36
C ARG A 610 -2.19 7.70 29.34
N LYS A 611 -1.67 8.05 28.14
CA LYS A 611 -0.77 9.22 27.95
C LYS A 611 -0.81 9.65 26.49
N GLY A 612 -1.22 10.86 26.20
CA GLY A 612 -1.22 11.42 24.85
C GLY A 612 -2.25 12.52 24.61
N LEU A 613 -3.19 12.67 25.53
CA LEU A 613 -4.28 13.66 25.47
C LEU A 613 -3.84 15.13 25.34
N LYS A 614 -2.55 15.46 25.44
CA LYS A 614 -2.07 16.86 25.31
C LYS A 614 -2.03 17.40 23.87
N ARG A 615 -2.17 16.58 22.83
CA ARG A 615 -2.12 17.05 21.42
C ARG A 615 -3.46 17.08 20.68
N ASN A 616 -4.45 16.29 21.10
CA ASN A 616 -5.77 16.23 20.41
C ASN A 616 -6.93 16.88 21.18
N THR A 617 -6.72 17.31 22.43
CA THR A 617 -7.75 18.00 23.23
C THR A 617 -8.28 19.29 22.61
N ARG A 618 -7.55 19.91 21.67
CA ARG A 618 -8.07 21.09 20.95
C ARG A 618 -9.20 20.75 19.98
N ARG A 619 -9.18 19.57 19.33
CA ARG A 619 -10.20 19.18 18.35
C ARG A 619 -11.48 18.63 19.03
N VAL A 620 -11.32 17.75 20.02
CA VAL A 620 -12.47 17.19 20.78
C VAL A 620 -13.15 18.26 21.64
N ASN A 621 -12.38 19.17 22.25
CA ASN A 621 -12.96 20.26 23.02
C ASN A 621 -13.61 21.35 22.15
N SER A 622 -13.20 21.50 20.88
CA SER A 622 -13.89 22.40 19.94
C SER A 622 -15.25 21.82 19.50
N LEU A 623 -15.33 20.52 19.30
CA LEU A 623 -16.58 19.81 19.00
C LEU A 623 -17.54 19.83 20.20
N LYS A 624 -17.07 19.50 21.42
CA LYS A 624 -17.89 19.62 22.63
C LYS A 624 -18.36 21.06 22.90
N LYS A 625 -17.56 22.07 22.61
CA LYS A 625 -17.94 23.47 22.76
C LYS A 625 -19.00 23.91 21.72
N LYS A 626 -18.95 23.35 20.48
CA LYS A 626 -19.98 23.60 19.47
C LYS A 626 -21.33 22.94 19.83
N CYS A 627 -21.31 21.71 20.36
CA CYS A 627 -22.55 21.05 20.80
C CYS A 627 -23.20 21.71 22.03
N LEU A 628 -22.42 22.30 22.95
CA LEU A 628 -22.95 23.02 24.12
C LEU A 628 -23.47 24.45 23.79
N THR A 629 -23.22 24.96 22.60
CA THR A 629 -23.74 26.26 22.14
C THR A 629 -24.99 26.11 21.26
N LEU A 630 -25.40 24.87 20.97
CA LEU A 630 -26.60 24.55 20.17
C LEU A 630 -27.72 23.89 21.02
N LEU A 631 -27.52 23.75 22.33
CA LEU A 631 -28.54 23.50 23.35
C LEU A 631 -28.77 24.79 24.16
#